data_dd64455424aba500787c3e10bc99f2f0
#
_entry.id   dd64455424aba500787c3e10bc99f2f0
#
_cell.length_a   1.000
_cell.length_b   1.000
_cell.length_c   1.000
_cell.angle_alpha   90.00
_cell.angle_beta   90.00
_cell.angle_gamma   90.00
#
_symmetry.space_group_name_H-M   'P 1'
#
loop_
_entity.id
_entity.type
_entity.pdbx_description
1 polymer ?
#
loop_
_entity_poly.entity_id
_entity_poly.type
_entity_poly.pdbx_seq_one_letter_code
_entity_poly.pdbx_strand_id
1 'polypeptide(L)'
;MRARAFQTQDLPIIVVDKDRRRVEALRDGGVPAIYGDASTPGILEAAGMGRARLLVIATPEGLRTRRIIELARLIKPGIDTAVRTQSDAEVAYLESQGVGLAIVGARELSFGLARYALFSFGVSAKRANAAIQNERISGAGGAFERRPDQPAREAPELRRHADDD
;
A
#
# COMPACT_ATOMS: atom_id res chain seq x y z
N MET A 1 -7.14 -0.16 6.27
CA MET A 1 -7.05 -1.04 5.09
C MET A 1 -7.88 -2.31 5.35
N ARG A 2 -8.60 -2.84 4.36
CA ARG A 2 -9.40 -4.07 4.53
C ARG A 2 -8.58 -5.28 4.11
N ALA A 3 -7.94 -5.95 5.05
CA ALA A 3 -7.10 -7.14 4.84
C ALA A 3 -7.83 -8.28 4.11
N ARG A 4 -9.13 -8.44 4.34
CA ARG A 4 -9.97 -9.46 3.68
C ARG A 4 -9.94 -9.42 2.14
N ALA A 5 -9.77 -8.23 1.54
CA ALA A 5 -9.70 -8.14 0.08
C ALA A 5 -8.49 -8.88 -0.52
N PHE A 6 -7.40 -9.01 0.22
CA PHE A 6 -6.22 -9.77 -0.20
C PHE A 6 -6.41 -11.27 0.01
N GLN A 7 -7.10 -11.65 1.09
CA GLN A 7 -7.41 -13.06 1.37
C GLN A 7 -8.30 -13.69 0.29
N THR A 8 -9.26 -12.93 -0.27
CA THR A 8 -10.12 -13.44 -1.36
C THR A 8 -9.36 -13.70 -2.66
N GLN A 9 -8.11 -13.27 -2.77
CA GLN A 9 -7.23 -13.47 -3.91
C GLN A 9 -6.03 -14.37 -3.57
N ASP A 10 -6.09 -15.08 -2.44
CA ASP A 10 -5.02 -15.95 -1.93
C ASP A 10 -3.65 -15.25 -1.82
N LEU A 11 -3.65 -13.92 -1.63
CA LEU A 11 -2.42 -13.16 -1.46
C LEU A 11 -1.97 -13.21 0.00
N PRO A 12 -0.76 -13.70 0.29
CA PRO A 12 -0.24 -13.73 1.65
C PRO A 12 0.02 -12.30 2.15
N ILE A 13 -0.57 -11.96 3.29
CA ILE A 13 -0.38 -10.67 3.93
C ILE A 13 -0.02 -10.85 5.40
N ILE A 14 0.76 -9.92 5.95
CA ILE A 14 0.99 -9.76 7.38
C ILE A 14 0.70 -8.30 7.73
N VAL A 15 -0.06 -8.08 8.78
CA VAL A 15 -0.38 -6.74 9.28
C VAL A 15 0.48 -6.44 10.50
N VAL A 16 1.10 -5.26 10.55
CA VAL A 16 1.77 -4.73 11.74
C VAL A 16 0.94 -3.58 12.27
N ASP A 17 0.52 -3.62 13.52
CA ASP A 17 -0.24 -2.53 14.16
C ASP A 17 0.17 -2.36 15.62
N LYS A 18 0.21 -1.11 16.09
CA LYS A 18 0.49 -0.76 17.50
C LYS A 18 -0.73 -0.85 18.42
N ASP A 19 -1.89 -1.07 17.87
CA ASP A 19 -3.13 -1.30 18.62
C ASP A 19 -3.33 -2.79 18.88
N ARG A 20 -3.16 -3.20 20.13
CA ARG A 20 -3.26 -4.60 20.55
C ARG A 20 -4.63 -5.20 20.23
N ARG A 21 -5.71 -4.46 20.49
CA ARG A 21 -7.08 -4.94 20.23
C ARG A 21 -7.31 -5.18 18.75
N ARG A 22 -6.75 -4.30 17.90
CA ARG A 22 -6.84 -4.46 16.45
C ARG A 22 -6.06 -5.67 15.97
N VAL A 23 -4.89 -5.92 16.53
CA VAL A 23 -4.09 -7.11 16.22
C VAL A 23 -4.83 -8.38 16.61
N GLU A 24 -5.42 -8.43 17.81
CA GLU A 24 -6.22 -9.55 18.29
C GLU A 24 -7.42 -9.81 17.36
N ALA A 25 -8.19 -8.78 17.03
CA ALA A 25 -9.34 -8.90 16.11
C ALA A 25 -8.94 -9.35 14.69
N LEU A 26 -7.77 -8.97 14.20
CA LEU A 26 -7.24 -9.45 12.91
C LEU A 26 -6.90 -10.94 12.98
N ARG A 27 -6.25 -11.38 14.04
CA ARG A 27 -5.90 -12.79 14.27
C ARG A 27 -7.13 -13.67 14.40
N ASP A 28 -8.13 -13.23 15.16
CA ASP A 28 -9.41 -13.91 15.31
C ASP A 28 -10.14 -14.03 13.96
N GLY A 29 -9.95 -13.05 13.06
CA GLY A 29 -10.44 -13.05 11.68
C GLY A 29 -9.57 -13.84 10.71
N GLY A 30 -8.54 -14.58 11.16
CA GLY A 30 -7.66 -15.39 10.35
C GLY A 30 -6.61 -14.58 9.56
N VAL A 31 -6.39 -13.31 9.91
CA VAL A 31 -5.35 -12.47 9.29
C VAL A 31 -4.08 -12.50 10.13
N PRO A 32 -2.94 -12.98 9.61
CA PRO A 32 -1.67 -12.88 10.29
C PRO A 32 -1.34 -11.43 10.69
N ALA A 33 -1.11 -11.18 11.97
CA ALA A 33 -0.83 -9.85 12.46
C ALA A 33 0.21 -9.85 13.58
N ILE A 34 1.04 -8.80 13.63
CA ILE A 34 2.08 -8.58 14.62
C ILE A 34 1.77 -7.30 15.40
N TYR A 35 1.77 -7.40 16.71
CA TYR A 35 1.71 -6.24 17.59
C TYR A 35 3.08 -5.57 17.65
N GLY A 36 3.15 -4.30 17.31
CA GLY A 36 4.37 -3.52 17.37
C GLY A 36 4.32 -2.23 16.56
N ASP A 37 5.32 -1.40 16.75
CA ASP A 37 5.53 -0.20 15.94
C ASP A 37 6.49 -0.52 14.79
N ALA A 38 5.99 -0.47 13.56
CA ALA A 38 6.79 -0.76 12.37
C ALA A 38 7.99 0.19 12.18
N SER A 39 8.02 1.34 12.87
CA SER A 39 9.18 2.25 12.90
C SER A 39 10.27 1.82 13.89
N THR A 40 10.05 0.76 14.65
CA THR A 40 11.02 0.18 15.59
C THR A 40 11.84 -0.92 14.89
N PRO A 41 13.18 -0.93 15.04
CA PRO A 41 14.01 -2.01 14.52
C PRO A 41 13.56 -3.40 15.00
N GLY A 42 13.66 -4.40 14.15
CA GLY A 42 13.29 -5.79 14.43
C GLY A 42 11.82 -6.13 14.15
N ILE A 43 10.92 -5.15 14.14
CA ILE A 43 9.48 -5.42 13.91
C ILE A 43 9.22 -5.82 12.45
N LEU A 44 9.85 -5.15 11.49
CA LEU A 44 9.70 -5.48 10.07
C LEU A 44 10.36 -6.82 9.73
N GLU A 45 11.48 -7.14 10.35
CA GLU A 45 12.13 -8.46 10.25
C GLU A 45 11.22 -9.56 10.76
N ALA A 46 10.63 -9.38 11.95
CA ALA A 46 9.67 -10.32 12.52
C ALA A 46 8.43 -10.51 11.64
N ALA A 47 8.04 -9.46 10.90
CA ALA A 47 6.97 -9.52 9.90
C ALA A 47 7.38 -10.19 8.58
N GLY A 48 8.64 -10.63 8.44
CA GLY A 48 9.12 -11.28 7.22
C GLY A 48 9.37 -10.34 6.05
N MET A 49 9.75 -9.09 6.33
CA MET A 49 9.98 -8.03 5.33
C MET A 49 10.91 -8.46 4.20
N GLY A 50 11.93 -9.27 4.48
CA GLY A 50 12.87 -9.76 3.46
C GLY A 50 12.20 -10.54 2.32
N ARG A 51 11.05 -11.19 2.58
CA ARG A 51 10.27 -11.95 1.59
C ARG A 51 9.11 -11.16 0.99
N ALA A 52 8.81 -9.97 1.54
CA ALA A 52 7.70 -9.16 1.06
C ALA A 52 7.94 -8.67 -0.38
N ARG A 53 6.89 -8.62 -1.19
CA ARG A 53 6.92 -8.05 -2.54
C ARG A 53 6.49 -6.58 -2.54
N LEU A 54 5.68 -6.20 -1.56
CA LEU A 54 5.11 -4.87 -1.43
C LEU A 54 5.00 -4.51 0.06
N LEU A 55 5.39 -3.30 0.41
CA LEU A 55 5.12 -2.68 1.70
C LEU A 55 4.00 -1.65 1.54
N VAL A 56 2.91 -1.82 2.30
CA VAL A 56 1.81 -0.83 2.32
C VAL A 56 1.81 -0.10 3.66
N ILE A 57 2.00 1.22 3.63
CA ILE A 57 1.99 2.08 4.82
C ILE A 57 0.69 2.89 4.84
N ALA A 58 -0.23 2.51 5.72
CA ALA A 58 -1.55 3.13 5.84
C ALA A 58 -1.63 4.18 6.97
N THR A 59 -0.57 4.34 7.77
CA THR A 59 -0.49 5.38 8.81
C THR A 59 -0.23 6.75 8.17
N PRO A 60 -0.92 7.82 8.61
CA PRO A 60 -0.76 9.15 8.01
C PRO A 60 0.39 9.95 8.61
N GLU A 61 1.19 9.40 9.50
CA GLU A 61 2.24 10.10 10.24
C GLU A 61 3.55 10.16 9.42
N GLY A 62 3.84 11.30 8.78
CA GLY A 62 4.93 11.44 7.81
C GLY A 62 6.33 11.05 8.34
N LEU A 63 6.72 11.49 9.54
CA LEU A 63 8.03 11.12 10.12
C LEU A 63 8.13 9.61 10.37
N ARG A 64 7.07 8.99 10.86
CA ARG A 64 7.02 7.55 11.08
C ARG A 64 7.06 6.80 9.76
N THR A 65 6.33 7.27 8.76
CA THR A 65 6.33 6.73 7.39
C THR A 65 7.75 6.68 6.81
N ARG A 66 8.50 7.79 6.90
CA ARG A 66 9.89 7.84 6.43
C ARG A 66 10.77 6.84 7.14
N ARG A 67 10.64 6.74 8.47
CA ARG A 67 11.42 5.78 9.26
C ARG A 67 11.10 4.32 8.89
N ILE A 68 9.83 4.00 8.65
CA ILE A 68 9.42 2.66 8.19
C ILE A 68 10.04 2.34 6.83
N ILE A 69 10.02 3.29 5.89
CA ILE A 69 10.62 3.11 4.55
C ILE A 69 12.14 2.89 4.66
N GLU A 70 12.83 3.69 5.48
CA GLU A 70 14.28 3.52 5.73
C GLU A 70 14.59 2.12 6.24
N LEU A 71 13.91 1.66 7.30
CA LEU A 71 14.12 0.34 7.88
C LEU A 71 13.79 -0.77 6.88
N ALA A 72 12.70 -0.63 6.12
CA ALA A 72 12.33 -1.61 5.11
C ALA A 72 13.40 -1.74 4.01
N ARG A 73 13.98 -0.62 3.57
CA ARG A 73 15.05 -0.60 2.56
C ARG A 73 16.37 -1.14 3.05
N LEU A 74 16.67 -1.04 4.35
CA LEU A 74 17.83 -1.71 4.94
C LEU A 74 17.70 -3.23 4.84
N ILE A 75 16.48 -3.77 5.01
CA ILE A 75 16.21 -5.21 4.93
C ILE A 75 16.09 -5.66 3.47
N LYS A 76 15.41 -4.86 2.65
CA LYS A 76 15.15 -5.14 1.23
C LYS A 76 15.24 -3.86 0.38
N PRO A 77 16.42 -3.54 -0.17
CA PRO A 77 16.67 -2.28 -0.88
C PRO A 77 15.73 -1.98 -2.05
N GLY A 78 15.23 -2.99 -2.73
CA GLY A 78 14.33 -2.83 -3.90
C GLY A 78 12.85 -3.05 -3.57
N ILE A 79 12.43 -2.94 -2.29
CA ILE A 79 11.03 -3.15 -1.92
C ILE A 79 10.12 -2.11 -2.57
N ASP A 80 9.09 -2.57 -3.26
CA ASP A 80 8.01 -1.70 -3.73
C ASP A 80 7.17 -1.20 -2.56
N THR A 81 6.74 0.08 -2.62
CA THR A 81 6.06 0.73 -1.50
C THR A 81 4.82 1.47 -1.97
N ALA A 82 3.72 1.31 -1.22
CA ALA A 82 2.51 2.10 -1.37
C ALA A 82 2.20 2.82 -0.06
N VAL A 83 2.04 4.13 -0.12
CA VAL A 83 2.00 4.99 1.07
C VAL A 83 0.76 5.88 1.06
N ARG A 84 0.07 5.95 2.20
CA ARG A 84 -0.93 6.96 2.45
C ARG A 84 -0.28 8.21 3.03
N THR A 85 -0.56 9.37 2.45
CA THR A 85 -0.09 10.68 2.92
C THR A 85 -1.25 11.60 3.32
N GLN A 86 -0.90 12.82 3.77
CA GLN A 86 -1.86 13.87 4.12
C GLN A 86 -1.81 15.07 3.17
N SER A 87 -0.75 15.23 2.35
CA SER A 87 -0.56 16.39 1.49
C SER A 87 0.15 16.05 0.18
N ASP A 88 -0.05 16.90 -0.83
CA ASP A 88 0.62 16.79 -2.13
C ASP A 88 2.14 17.04 -2.03
N ALA A 89 2.56 17.90 -1.11
CA ALA A 89 3.97 18.13 -0.86
C ALA A 89 4.67 16.84 -0.36
N GLU A 90 3.97 16.04 0.46
CA GLU A 90 4.49 14.76 0.91
C GLU A 90 4.46 13.70 -0.20
N VAL A 91 3.47 13.72 -1.08
CA VAL A 91 3.44 12.88 -2.29
C VAL A 91 4.69 13.15 -3.13
N ALA A 92 4.93 14.40 -3.51
CA ALA A 92 6.08 14.78 -4.32
C ALA A 92 7.42 14.38 -3.67
N TYR A 93 7.54 14.57 -2.36
CA TYR A 93 8.72 14.13 -1.61
C TYR A 93 8.91 12.61 -1.69
N LEU A 94 7.87 11.81 -1.40
CA LEU A 94 7.96 10.36 -1.39
C LEU A 94 8.24 9.79 -2.78
N GLU A 95 7.65 10.37 -3.84
CA GLU A 95 7.94 10.01 -5.22
C GLU A 95 9.41 10.29 -5.58
N SER A 96 9.96 11.45 -5.17
CA SER A 96 11.38 11.76 -5.36
C SER A 96 12.31 10.77 -4.64
N GLN A 97 11.81 10.16 -3.56
CA GLN A 97 12.51 9.10 -2.83
C GLN A 97 12.29 7.70 -3.42
N GLY A 98 11.63 7.57 -4.57
CA GLY A 98 11.40 6.29 -5.24
C GLY A 98 10.35 5.41 -4.56
N VAL A 99 9.34 6.00 -3.91
CA VAL A 99 8.13 5.30 -3.47
C VAL A 99 7.27 5.00 -4.70
N GLY A 100 6.79 3.77 -4.82
CA GLY A 100 6.05 3.33 -6.01
C GLY A 100 4.67 3.96 -6.14
N LEU A 101 3.99 4.21 -5.01
CA LEU A 101 2.69 4.87 -4.95
C LEU A 101 2.58 5.70 -3.68
N ALA A 102 2.27 6.98 -3.80
CA ALA A 102 1.88 7.83 -2.67
C ALA A 102 0.52 8.50 -2.95
N ILE A 103 -0.43 8.38 -2.01
CA ILE A 103 -1.78 8.93 -2.19
C ILE A 103 -2.21 9.78 -0.99
N VAL A 104 -2.91 10.89 -1.27
CA VAL A 104 -3.55 11.69 -0.22
C VAL A 104 -4.86 11.04 0.18
N GLY A 105 -4.91 10.49 1.39
CA GLY A 105 -6.06 9.71 1.86
C GLY A 105 -7.39 10.48 1.89
N ALA A 106 -7.35 11.78 2.21
CA ALA A 106 -8.54 12.64 2.19
C ALA A 106 -9.11 12.82 0.78
N ARG A 107 -8.26 12.88 -0.24
CA ARG A 107 -8.67 12.98 -1.65
C ARG A 107 -9.40 11.72 -2.09
N GLU A 108 -8.90 10.54 -1.77
CA GLU A 108 -9.55 9.28 -2.09
C GLU A 108 -10.94 9.15 -1.42
N LEU A 109 -11.07 9.63 -0.18
CA LEU A 109 -12.36 9.71 0.49
C LEU A 109 -13.32 10.67 -0.26
N SER A 110 -12.83 11.84 -0.68
CA SER A 110 -13.62 12.82 -1.44
C SER A 110 -14.14 12.23 -2.76
N PHE A 111 -13.33 11.46 -3.47
CA PHE A 111 -13.77 10.76 -4.69
C PHE A 111 -14.89 9.74 -4.40
N GLY A 112 -14.80 9.02 -3.28
CA GLY A 112 -15.87 8.12 -2.84
C GLY A 112 -17.18 8.85 -2.59
N LEU A 113 -17.14 9.98 -1.90
CA LEU A 113 -18.31 10.82 -1.61
C LEU A 113 -18.90 11.43 -2.88
N ALA A 114 -18.06 11.98 -3.77
CA ALA A 114 -18.50 12.55 -5.04
C ALA A 114 -19.17 11.48 -5.92
N ARG A 115 -18.63 10.28 -5.98
CA ARG A 115 -19.25 9.17 -6.71
C ARG A 115 -20.62 8.81 -6.16
N TYR A 116 -20.77 8.73 -4.85
CA TYR A 116 -22.06 8.48 -4.21
C TYR A 116 -23.08 9.59 -4.54
N ALA A 117 -22.67 10.87 -4.44
CA ALA A 117 -23.50 11.99 -4.79
C ALA A 117 -23.98 11.92 -6.25
N LEU A 118 -23.08 11.65 -7.20
CA LEU A 118 -23.44 11.49 -8.61
C LEU A 118 -24.48 10.39 -8.82
N PHE A 119 -24.37 9.26 -8.13
CA PHE A 119 -25.38 8.19 -8.18
C PHE A 119 -26.73 8.65 -7.63
N SER A 120 -26.74 9.41 -6.52
CA SER A 120 -27.96 9.96 -5.92
C SER A 120 -28.71 10.94 -6.85
N PHE A 121 -27.99 11.59 -7.77
CA PHE A 121 -28.54 12.42 -8.83
C PHE A 121 -28.87 11.66 -10.14
N GLY A 122 -28.82 10.33 -10.12
CA GLY A 122 -29.21 9.49 -11.27
C GLY A 122 -28.10 9.38 -12.35
N VAL A 123 -26.88 9.80 -12.07
CA VAL A 123 -25.78 9.64 -13.02
C VAL A 123 -25.38 8.16 -13.07
N SER A 124 -25.29 7.59 -14.28
CA SER A 124 -24.92 6.19 -14.44
C SER A 124 -23.50 5.90 -13.92
N ALA A 125 -23.26 4.66 -13.47
CA ALA A 125 -21.97 4.21 -12.94
C ALA A 125 -20.80 4.50 -13.89
N LYS A 126 -21.00 4.29 -15.19
CA LYS A 126 -19.98 4.57 -16.21
C LYS A 126 -19.60 6.05 -16.25
N ARG A 127 -20.60 6.95 -16.26
CA ARG A 127 -20.35 8.41 -16.29
C ARG A 127 -19.75 8.92 -14.99
N ALA A 128 -20.23 8.43 -13.84
CA ALA A 128 -19.70 8.81 -12.53
C ALA A 128 -18.23 8.40 -12.38
N ASN A 129 -17.91 7.15 -12.77
CA ASN A 129 -16.51 6.69 -12.72
C ASN A 129 -15.62 7.48 -13.68
N ALA A 130 -16.08 7.79 -14.90
CA ALA A 130 -15.31 8.61 -15.85
C ALA A 130 -15.05 10.02 -15.29
N ALA A 131 -16.04 10.66 -14.67
CA ALA A 131 -15.87 11.98 -14.06
C ALA A 131 -14.81 11.95 -12.94
N ILE A 132 -14.88 10.94 -12.05
CA ILE A 132 -13.89 10.79 -10.97
C ILE A 132 -12.48 10.52 -11.53
N GLN A 133 -12.34 9.71 -12.57
CA GLN A 133 -11.03 9.47 -13.20
C GLN A 133 -10.46 10.73 -13.83
N ASN A 134 -11.28 11.54 -14.48
CA ASN A 134 -10.82 12.83 -15.04
C ASN A 134 -10.33 13.77 -13.93
N GLU A 135 -11.02 13.84 -12.79
CA GLU A 135 -10.57 14.61 -11.63
C GLU A 135 -9.24 14.08 -11.04
N ARG A 136 -9.04 12.77 -11.01
CA ARG A 136 -7.77 12.17 -10.57
C ARG A 136 -6.61 12.57 -11.46
N ILE A 137 -6.83 12.65 -12.77
CA ILE A 137 -5.79 13.03 -13.76
C ILE A 137 -5.54 14.54 -13.74
N SER A 138 -6.58 15.36 -13.59
CA SER A 138 -6.51 16.83 -13.63
C SER A 138 -6.01 17.43 -12.31
N GLY A 139 -6.30 16.80 -11.18
CA GLY A 139 -5.77 17.19 -9.88
C GLY A 139 -4.31 16.76 -9.79
N ALA A 140 -3.38 17.69 -9.66
CA ALA A 140 -1.95 17.46 -9.56
C ALA A 140 -1.65 16.30 -8.60
N GLY A 141 -1.31 15.14 -9.16
CA GLY A 141 -1.08 13.90 -8.46
C GLY A 141 -1.58 12.71 -9.27
N GLY A 142 -1.12 12.57 -10.53
CA GLY A 142 -1.38 11.41 -11.40
C GLY A 142 -0.73 10.11 -10.91
N ALA A 143 -0.88 9.79 -9.62
CA ALA A 143 -0.23 8.67 -8.98
C ALA A 143 -0.94 7.33 -9.16
N PHE A 144 -2.03 7.26 -9.91
CA PHE A 144 -2.78 6.00 -10.07
C PHE A 144 -2.58 5.31 -11.42
N GLU A 145 -1.92 5.93 -12.37
CA GLU A 145 -1.47 5.24 -13.58
C GLU A 145 -0.10 4.63 -13.32
N ARG A 146 -0.08 3.31 -13.13
CA ARG A 146 1.13 2.53 -13.35
C ARG A 146 1.72 2.99 -14.67
N ARG A 147 2.93 3.53 -14.69
CA ARG A 147 3.66 3.78 -15.93
C ARG A 147 3.70 2.46 -16.69
N PRO A 148 3.15 2.38 -17.91
CA PRO A 148 3.11 1.13 -18.68
C PRO A 148 4.52 0.59 -19.01
N ASP A 149 5.56 1.37 -18.76
CA ASP A 149 6.95 1.08 -19.15
C ASP A 149 7.85 0.58 -18.01
N GLN A 150 7.31 0.27 -16.82
CA GLN A 150 8.10 -0.53 -15.89
C GLN A 150 7.83 -2.02 -16.16
N PRO A 151 8.76 -2.72 -16.87
CA PRO A 151 8.67 -4.17 -16.95
C PRO A 151 8.63 -4.72 -15.54
N ALA A 152 7.74 -5.70 -15.32
CA ALA A 152 7.77 -6.48 -14.11
C ALA A 152 9.22 -6.96 -13.95
N ARG A 153 9.93 -6.47 -12.90
CA ARG A 153 11.28 -6.95 -12.62
C ARG A 153 11.14 -8.46 -12.47
N GLU A 154 11.73 -9.19 -13.40
CA GLU A 154 11.75 -10.64 -13.41
C GLU A 154 12.13 -11.13 -12.02
N ALA A 155 11.26 -11.98 -11.47
CA ALA A 155 11.60 -12.70 -10.25
C ALA A 155 12.86 -13.52 -10.56
N PRO A 156 13.89 -13.48 -9.69
CA PRO A 156 15.02 -14.38 -9.85
C PRO A 156 14.45 -15.80 -9.87
N GLU A 157 14.73 -16.52 -10.95
CA GLU A 157 14.39 -17.94 -11.09
C GLU A 157 14.86 -18.68 -9.86
N LEU A 158 13.93 -19.23 -9.10
CA LEU A 158 14.22 -20.25 -8.10
C LEU A 158 14.83 -21.45 -8.83
N ARG A 159 16.17 -21.52 -8.84
CA ARG A 159 16.88 -22.73 -9.25
C ARG A 159 16.32 -23.87 -8.38
N ARG A 160 15.54 -24.74 -9.01
CA ARG A 160 15.22 -26.03 -8.45
C ARG A 160 16.57 -26.74 -8.31
N HIS A 161 17.02 -26.97 -7.09
CA HIS A 161 18.03 -27.99 -6.85
C HIS A 161 17.33 -29.31 -7.18
N ALA A 162 17.72 -29.87 -8.30
CA ALA A 162 17.51 -31.28 -8.53
C ALA A 162 18.46 -31.99 -7.56
N ASP A 163 17.89 -32.68 -6.60
CA ASP A 163 18.59 -33.72 -5.86
C ASP A 163 18.83 -34.85 -6.85
N ASP A 164 20.06 -35.06 -7.20
CA ASP A 164 20.57 -36.32 -7.76
C ASP A 164 21.41 -37.02 -6.70
N ASP A 165 21.02 -38.27 -6.42
CA ASP A 165 21.68 -39.36 -5.68
C ASP A 165 21.94 -39.20 -4.18
#